data_4c11b3ec1fb6d7577530bb8e3bd280fa
#
_entry.id   4c11b3ec1fb6d7577530bb8e3bd280fa
#
_cell.length_a   1.000
_cell.length_b   1.000
_cell.length_c   1.000
_cell.angle_alpha   90.00
_cell.angle_beta   90.00
_cell.angle_gamma   90.00
#
_symmetry.space_group_name_H-M   'P 1'
#
loop_
_entity.id
_entity.type
_entity.pdbx_description
1 polymer ?
#
loop_
_entity_poly.entity_id
_entity_poly.type
_entity_poly.pdbx_seq_one_letter_code
_entity_poly.pdbx_strand_id
1 'polypeptide(L)'
;LDMRIDNSRGLSAEEWINTASKKEIEEVFWVLGEDRFSRRIAKSICDRRIKNPIRTTKDLSEIVLSTVTRRSKKHPATNIFRAIRMKINEELEELYKVLEASSYALCFGGRLAVISFHSMEDRIVKRFIQGKDRIDTSIKFSYIGDKFIKATAEEIKRNPRSRSAILRVAEKVA
;
A
#
# COMPACT_ATOMS: atom_id res chain seq x y z
N LEU A 1 -18.58 0.55 3.85
CA LEU A 1 -17.17 1.00 3.80
C LEU A 1 -16.32 0.12 4.72
N ASP A 2 -16.10 -1.17 4.37
CA ASP A 2 -15.34 -2.10 5.22
C ASP A 2 -13.84 -2.08 4.89
N MET A 3 -13.43 -2.58 3.73
CA MET A 3 -12.06 -2.71 3.20
C MET A 3 -11.18 -3.76 3.91
N ARG A 4 -11.66 -4.50 4.91
CA ARG A 4 -10.91 -5.59 5.51
C ARG A 4 -10.82 -6.78 4.55
N ILE A 5 -9.65 -7.43 4.52
CA ILE A 5 -9.46 -8.73 3.85
C ILE A 5 -10.00 -9.84 4.77
N ASP A 6 -9.71 -9.74 6.08
CA ASP A 6 -10.26 -10.62 7.11
C ASP A 6 -11.32 -9.85 7.92
N ASN A 7 -12.59 -10.12 7.66
CA ASN A 7 -13.73 -9.45 8.33
C ASN A 7 -13.97 -9.92 9.77
N SER A 8 -13.25 -10.94 10.24
CA SER A 8 -13.45 -11.49 11.58
C SER A 8 -12.74 -10.66 12.67
N ARG A 9 -11.82 -9.75 12.29
CA ARG A 9 -11.01 -8.98 13.24
C ARG A 9 -10.66 -7.59 12.72
N GLY A 10 -10.22 -6.74 13.65
CA GLY A 10 -9.80 -5.38 13.37
C GLY A 10 -10.95 -4.42 13.08
N LEU A 11 -10.64 -3.14 12.96
CA LEU A 11 -11.60 -2.09 12.62
C LEU A 11 -11.87 -2.09 11.12
N SER A 12 -13.14 -1.91 10.75
CA SER A 12 -13.50 -1.59 9.36
C SER A 12 -13.03 -0.18 8.98
N ALA A 13 -12.96 0.09 7.68
CA ALA A 13 -12.65 1.44 7.19
C ALA A 13 -13.71 2.47 7.65
N GLU A 14 -14.97 2.05 7.80
CA GLU A 14 -16.04 2.89 8.34
C GLU A 14 -15.77 3.27 9.79
N GLU A 15 -15.49 2.30 10.64
CA GLU A 15 -15.19 2.53 12.05
C GLU A 15 -13.96 3.41 12.20
N TRP A 16 -12.87 3.07 11.50
CA TRP A 16 -11.64 3.85 11.56
C TRP A 16 -11.84 5.31 11.11
N ILE A 17 -12.47 5.56 9.96
CA ILE A 17 -12.62 6.94 9.44
C ILE A 17 -13.50 7.80 10.34
N ASN A 18 -14.45 7.20 11.06
CA ASN A 18 -15.35 7.90 11.97
C ASN A 18 -14.76 8.12 13.37
N THR A 19 -13.75 7.34 13.79
CA THR A 19 -13.17 7.40 15.16
C THR A 19 -11.75 7.94 15.20
N ALA A 20 -10.92 7.71 14.18
CA ALA A 20 -9.53 8.13 14.14
C ALA A 20 -9.36 9.65 14.34
N SER A 21 -8.28 10.06 15.01
CA SER A 21 -7.96 11.47 15.17
C SER A 21 -7.65 12.14 13.83
N LYS A 22 -7.89 13.46 13.75
CA LYS A 22 -7.53 14.23 12.54
C LYS A 22 -6.06 14.05 12.16
N LYS A 23 -5.16 14.02 13.17
CA LYS A 23 -3.72 13.86 12.97
C LYS A 23 -3.41 12.48 12.36
N GLU A 24 -4.03 11.44 12.86
CA GLU A 24 -3.86 10.08 12.33
C GLU A 24 -4.34 9.97 10.88
N ILE A 25 -5.53 10.51 10.56
CA ILE A 25 -6.05 10.53 9.19
C ILE A 25 -5.10 11.30 8.26
N GLU A 26 -4.62 12.47 8.69
CA GLU A 26 -3.66 13.28 7.93
C GLU A 26 -2.37 12.51 7.66
N GLU A 27 -1.82 11.83 8.67
CA GLU A 27 -0.60 11.05 8.57
C GLU A 27 -0.77 9.85 7.61
N VAL A 28 -1.85 9.09 7.74
CA VAL A 28 -2.16 7.97 6.84
C VAL A 28 -2.27 8.45 5.40
N PHE A 29 -2.95 9.55 5.14
CA PHE A 29 -3.10 10.07 3.78
C PHE A 29 -1.82 10.69 3.23
N TRP A 30 -0.98 11.26 4.09
CA TRP A 30 0.32 11.78 3.70
C TRP A 30 1.31 10.65 3.42
N VAL A 31 1.48 9.72 4.35
CA VAL A 31 2.48 8.65 4.26
C VAL A 31 2.04 7.56 3.27
N LEU A 32 0.86 6.95 3.48
CA LEU A 32 0.40 5.82 2.65
C LEU A 32 -0.29 6.27 1.36
N GLY A 33 -0.94 7.42 1.38
CA GLY A 33 -1.59 8.01 0.20
C GLY A 33 -0.65 8.78 -0.70
N GLU A 34 0.49 9.23 -0.18
CA GLU A 34 1.38 10.19 -0.85
C GLU A 34 0.58 11.42 -1.38
N ASP A 35 -0.45 11.84 -0.62
CA ASP A 35 -1.38 12.89 -1.05
C ASP A 35 -1.08 14.22 -0.37
N ARG A 36 -0.72 15.22 -1.17
CA ARG A 36 -0.40 16.58 -0.69
C ARG A 36 -1.59 17.33 -0.07
N PHE A 37 -2.82 16.88 -0.31
CA PHE A 37 -4.02 17.46 0.27
C PHE A 37 -4.46 16.76 1.56
N SER A 38 -3.65 15.82 2.10
CA SER A 38 -3.91 15.02 3.30
C SER A 38 -4.53 15.84 4.43
N ARG A 39 -3.91 16.97 4.79
CA ARG A 39 -4.37 17.88 5.86
C ARG A 39 -5.77 18.45 5.61
N ARG A 40 -6.04 18.86 4.37
CA ARG A 40 -7.35 19.45 3.99
C ARG A 40 -8.43 18.37 3.98
N ILE A 41 -8.10 17.19 3.43
CA ILE A 41 -9.01 16.05 3.36
C ILE A 41 -9.33 15.56 4.78
N ALA A 42 -8.33 15.39 5.64
CA ALA A 42 -8.52 15.00 7.04
C ALA A 42 -9.44 15.99 7.80
N LYS A 43 -9.24 17.31 7.59
CA LYS A 43 -10.13 18.31 8.16
C LYS A 43 -11.57 18.14 7.66
N SER A 44 -11.77 18.03 6.35
CA SER A 44 -13.11 17.90 5.76
C SER A 44 -13.83 16.62 6.23
N ILE A 45 -13.09 15.52 6.41
CA ILE A 45 -13.62 14.28 6.98
C ILE A 45 -14.10 14.51 8.42
N CYS A 46 -13.26 15.12 9.26
CA CYS A 46 -13.62 15.39 10.66
C CYS A 46 -14.83 16.32 10.76
N ASP A 47 -14.87 17.38 9.96
CA ASP A 47 -15.99 18.33 9.94
C ASP A 47 -17.30 17.65 9.48
N ARG A 48 -17.20 16.74 8.49
CA ARG A 48 -18.36 16.04 7.93
C ARG A 48 -18.95 15.01 8.87
N ARG A 49 -18.08 14.17 9.51
CA ARG A 49 -18.52 13.09 10.37
C ARG A 49 -19.22 13.55 11.65
N ILE A 50 -18.96 14.78 12.13
CA ILE A 50 -19.67 15.38 13.27
C ILE A 50 -21.15 15.55 12.94
N LYS A 51 -21.49 15.89 11.69
CA LYS A 51 -22.88 16.10 11.25
C LYS A 51 -23.55 14.79 10.83
N ASN A 52 -22.84 13.99 10.07
CA ASN A 52 -23.31 12.70 9.57
C ASN A 52 -22.14 11.73 9.43
N PRO A 53 -22.20 10.55 10.05
CA PRO A 53 -21.18 9.51 9.88
C PRO A 53 -20.95 9.17 8.41
N ILE A 54 -19.69 8.85 8.08
CA ILE A 54 -19.28 8.43 6.75
C ILE A 54 -19.46 6.91 6.67
N ARG A 55 -20.44 6.42 5.92
CA ARG A 55 -20.81 5.00 5.88
C ARG A 55 -20.48 4.32 4.56
N THR A 56 -20.45 5.09 3.48
CA THR A 56 -20.29 4.53 2.14
C THR A 56 -19.02 5.03 1.47
N THR A 57 -18.58 4.31 0.45
CA THR A 57 -17.49 4.76 -0.43
C THR A 57 -17.87 6.05 -1.17
N LYS A 58 -19.16 6.23 -1.45
CA LYS A 58 -19.68 7.44 -2.08
C LYS A 58 -19.51 8.65 -1.17
N ASP A 59 -19.90 8.56 0.10
CA ASP A 59 -19.75 9.66 1.06
C ASP A 59 -18.29 10.13 1.14
N LEU A 60 -17.36 9.18 1.28
CA LEU A 60 -15.94 9.51 1.35
C LEU A 60 -15.42 10.11 0.03
N SER A 61 -15.85 9.57 -1.11
CA SER A 61 -15.48 10.09 -2.42
C SER A 61 -15.94 11.53 -2.63
N GLU A 62 -17.17 11.86 -2.24
CA GLU A 62 -17.72 13.20 -2.33
C GLU A 62 -16.95 14.21 -1.48
N ILE A 63 -16.56 13.82 -0.25
CA ILE A 63 -15.71 14.67 0.61
C ILE A 63 -14.37 14.96 -0.06
N VAL A 64 -13.73 13.95 -0.63
CA VAL A 64 -12.45 14.13 -1.31
C VAL A 64 -12.60 15.02 -2.54
N LEU A 65 -13.62 14.78 -3.38
CA LEU A 65 -13.88 15.55 -4.59
C LEU A 65 -14.15 17.02 -4.30
N SER A 66 -14.92 17.32 -3.25
CA SER A 66 -15.21 18.71 -2.85
C SER A 66 -13.98 19.42 -2.26
N THR A 67 -13.01 18.66 -1.73
CA THR A 67 -11.82 19.23 -1.09
C THR A 67 -10.67 19.44 -2.06
N VAL A 68 -10.54 18.57 -3.09
CA VAL A 68 -9.42 18.55 -4.04
C VAL A 68 -9.81 19.25 -5.33
N THR A 69 -9.24 20.42 -5.56
CA THR A 69 -9.50 21.23 -6.78
C THR A 69 -8.69 20.80 -8.00
N ARG A 70 -7.81 19.79 -7.86
CA ARG A 70 -6.92 19.36 -8.94
C ARG A 70 -7.64 18.49 -9.95
N ARG A 71 -7.59 18.86 -11.22
CA ARG A 71 -7.91 17.97 -12.36
C ARG A 71 -6.72 17.01 -12.58
N SER A 72 -6.96 15.73 -12.49
CA SER A 72 -5.98 14.65 -12.71
C SER A 72 -6.62 13.59 -13.60
N LYS A 73 -5.78 12.84 -14.36
CA LYS A 73 -6.25 11.66 -15.12
C LYS A 73 -6.81 10.55 -14.23
N LYS A 74 -6.36 10.49 -12.97
CA LYS A 74 -6.86 9.55 -11.96
C LYS A 74 -7.90 10.23 -11.08
N HIS A 75 -8.90 9.47 -10.65
CA HIS A 75 -9.89 9.95 -9.70
C HIS A 75 -9.20 10.42 -8.40
N PRO A 76 -9.49 11.60 -7.86
CA PRO A 76 -8.80 12.16 -6.70
C PRO A 76 -8.80 11.25 -5.47
N ALA A 77 -9.90 10.53 -5.25
CA ALA A 77 -10.03 9.63 -4.11
C ALA A 77 -9.23 8.31 -4.24
N THR A 78 -8.63 8.00 -5.40
CA THR A 78 -7.90 6.73 -5.60
C THR A 78 -6.80 6.51 -4.57
N ASN A 79 -5.98 7.54 -4.33
CA ASN A 79 -4.90 7.44 -3.35
C ASN A 79 -5.42 7.35 -1.92
N ILE A 80 -6.53 8.01 -1.63
CA ILE A 80 -7.16 8.00 -0.30
C ILE A 80 -7.72 6.60 0.01
N PHE A 81 -8.46 5.98 -0.92
CA PHE A 81 -8.95 4.62 -0.77
C PHE A 81 -7.81 3.60 -0.61
N ARG A 82 -6.74 3.75 -1.40
CA ARG A 82 -5.54 2.92 -1.26
C ARG A 82 -4.92 3.07 0.14
N ALA A 83 -4.75 4.30 0.62
CA ALA A 83 -4.17 4.57 1.92
C ALA A 83 -4.98 3.94 3.07
N ILE A 84 -6.31 4.06 3.02
CA ILE A 84 -7.19 3.45 4.01
C ILE A 84 -7.08 1.92 3.96
N ARG A 85 -7.11 1.31 2.77
CA ARG A 85 -6.97 -0.14 2.62
C ARG A 85 -5.66 -0.65 3.21
N MET A 86 -4.56 0.04 2.89
CA MET A 86 -3.24 -0.30 3.42
C MET A 86 -3.18 -0.17 4.94
N LYS A 87 -3.83 0.86 5.51
CA LYS A 87 -3.92 1.06 6.96
C LYS A 87 -4.74 -0.03 7.64
N ILE A 88 -5.92 -0.32 7.12
CA ILE A 88 -6.85 -1.29 7.72
C ILE A 88 -6.31 -2.72 7.69
N ASN A 89 -5.59 -3.08 6.64
CA ASN A 89 -5.02 -4.42 6.47
C ASN A 89 -3.53 -4.51 6.84
N GLU A 90 -2.94 -3.45 7.38
CA GLU A 90 -1.52 -3.38 7.75
C GLU A 90 -0.59 -3.90 6.64
N GLU A 91 -0.94 -3.59 5.35
CA GLU A 91 -0.34 -4.24 4.17
C GLU A 91 1.20 -4.15 4.13
N LEU A 92 1.77 -3.02 4.57
CA LEU A 92 3.23 -2.85 4.57
C LEU A 92 3.91 -3.62 5.69
N GLU A 93 3.30 -3.66 6.87
CA GLU A 93 3.78 -4.42 8.03
C GLU A 93 3.74 -5.93 7.73
N GLU A 94 2.67 -6.40 7.12
CA GLU A 94 2.55 -7.79 6.69
C GLU A 94 3.57 -8.14 5.60
N LEU A 95 3.84 -7.21 4.67
CA LEU A 95 4.90 -7.39 3.67
C LEU A 95 6.28 -7.54 4.33
N TYR A 96 6.61 -6.71 5.33
CA TYR A 96 7.87 -6.85 6.08
C TYR A 96 7.96 -8.20 6.78
N LYS A 97 6.90 -8.64 7.47
CA LYS A 97 6.86 -9.95 8.15
C LYS A 97 7.06 -11.10 7.19
N VAL A 98 6.40 -11.08 6.04
CA VAL A 98 6.52 -12.13 5.01
C VAL A 98 7.93 -12.18 4.42
N LEU A 99 8.51 -11.03 4.10
CA LEU A 99 9.87 -10.95 3.58
C LEU A 99 10.87 -11.49 4.59
N GLU A 100 10.76 -11.12 5.85
CA GLU A 100 11.63 -11.60 6.92
C GLU A 100 11.46 -13.11 7.14
N ALA A 101 10.23 -13.60 7.25
CA ALA A 101 9.94 -15.03 7.38
C ALA A 101 10.48 -15.83 6.18
N SER A 102 10.37 -15.30 4.96
CA SER A 102 10.89 -15.94 3.75
C SER A 102 12.41 -16.10 3.80
N SER A 103 13.12 -15.17 4.45
CA SER A 103 14.57 -15.23 4.56
C SER A 103 15.04 -16.42 5.40
N TYR A 104 14.28 -16.81 6.42
CA TYR A 104 14.56 -17.99 7.23
C TYR A 104 14.05 -19.29 6.60
N ALA A 105 12.92 -19.23 5.90
CA ALA A 105 12.32 -20.42 5.27
C ALA A 105 13.10 -20.92 4.05
N LEU A 106 13.77 -20.02 3.33
CA LEU A 106 14.55 -20.38 2.15
C LEU A 106 15.90 -21.01 2.52
N CYS A 107 16.23 -22.13 1.90
CA CYS A 107 17.58 -22.69 1.92
C CYS A 107 18.56 -21.81 1.13
N PHE A 108 19.85 -22.03 1.32
CA PHE A 108 20.90 -21.49 0.44
C PHE A 108 20.61 -21.89 -1.03
N GLY A 109 20.71 -20.95 -1.95
CA GLY A 109 20.29 -21.13 -3.35
C GLY A 109 18.77 -21.03 -3.59
N GLY A 110 17.96 -20.93 -2.52
CA GLY A 110 16.51 -20.73 -2.63
C GLY A 110 16.15 -19.36 -3.22
N ARG A 111 15.06 -19.31 -3.98
CA ARG A 111 14.66 -18.11 -4.74
C ARG A 111 13.43 -17.46 -4.16
N LEU A 112 13.51 -16.14 -4.01
CA LEU A 112 12.41 -15.25 -3.62
C LEU A 112 11.94 -14.48 -4.85
N ALA A 113 10.67 -14.65 -5.23
CA ALA A 113 10.04 -13.87 -6.29
C ALA A 113 8.87 -13.08 -5.71
N VAL A 114 8.90 -11.75 -5.86
CA VAL A 114 7.87 -10.85 -5.31
C VAL A 114 7.35 -9.94 -6.40
N ILE A 115 6.02 -9.85 -6.49
CA ILE A 115 5.32 -8.89 -7.37
C ILE A 115 4.74 -7.77 -6.51
N SER A 116 5.12 -6.54 -6.81
CA SER A 116 4.61 -5.31 -6.20
C SER A 116 3.73 -4.56 -7.18
N PHE A 117 2.66 -3.91 -6.71
CA PHE A 117 1.72 -3.16 -7.56
C PHE A 117 1.82 -1.64 -7.36
N HIS A 118 2.56 -1.18 -6.35
CA HIS A 118 2.82 0.24 -6.12
C HIS A 118 4.23 0.52 -5.58
N SER A 119 4.61 1.80 -5.66
CA SER A 119 5.97 2.27 -5.34
C SER A 119 6.44 1.96 -3.92
N MET A 120 5.54 1.93 -2.95
CA MET A 120 5.90 1.67 -1.55
C MET A 120 6.26 0.21 -1.31
N GLU A 121 5.43 -0.73 -1.81
CA GLU A 121 5.77 -2.16 -1.79
C GLU A 121 7.09 -2.43 -2.49
N ASP A 122 7.26 -1.91 -3.71
CA ASP A 122 8.47 -2.11 -4.49
C ASP A 122 9.72 -1.57 -3.78
N ARG A 123 9.59 -0.44 -3.08
CA ARG A 123 10.67 0.15 -2.28
C ARG A 123 11.08 -0.77 -1.14
N ILE A 124 10.11 -1.36 -0.42
CA ILE A 124 10.35 -2.31 0.69
C ILE A 124 11.08 -3.54 0.16
N VAL A 125 10.54 -4.18 -0.88
CA VAL A 125 11.15 -5.38 -1.48
C VAL A 125 12.57 -5.11 -1.98
N LYS A 126 12.78 -4.00 -2.68
CA LYS A 126 14.09 -3.56 -3.16
C LYS A 126 15.09 -3.40 -2.00
N ARG A 127 14.69 -2.69 -0.95
CA ARG A 127 15.55 -2.43 0.22
C ARG A 127 15.85 -3.70 0.99
N PHE A 128 14.85 -4.58 1.13
CA PHE A 128 15.03 -5.90 1.73
C PHE A 128 16.08 -6.74 0.96
N ILE A 129 15.96 -6.88 -0.36
CA ILE A 129 16.95 -7.61 -1.17
C ILE A 129 18.35 -7.00 -1.03
N GLN A 130 18.44 -5.67 -0.93
CA GLN A 130 19.72 -4.95 -0.73
C GLN A 130 20.29 -5.04 0.70
N GLY A 131 19.64 -5.71 1.62
CA GLY A 131 20.09 -5.84 3.00
C GLY A 131 19.91 -4.60 3.87
N LYS A 132 19.10 -3.62 3.43
CA LYS A 132 18.95 -2.33 4.14
C LYS A 132 17.86 -2.37 5.22
N ASP A 133 16.87 -3.23 5.07
CA ASP A 133 15.69 -3.32 5.93
C ASP A 133 15.46 -4.75 6.47
N ARG A 134 16.54 -5.49 6.69
CA ARG A 134 16.47 -6.84 7.28
C ARG A 134 16.90 -6.80 8.74
N ILE A 135 16.25 -7.63 9.57
CA ILE A 135 16.61 -7.82 10.98
C ILE A 135 17.94 -8.57 11.05
N ASP A 136 18.04 -9.68 10.31
CA ASP A 136 19.29 -10.46 10.24
C ASP A 136 20.11 -10.05 9.01
N THR A 137 21.18 -9.31 9.24
CA THR A 137 22.10 -8.83 8.21
C THR A 137 23.08 -9.89 7.71
N SER A 138 23.17 -11.07 8.39
CA SER A 138 24.00 -12.21 7.94
C SER A 138 23.39 -12.88 6.71
N ILE A 139 22.05 -12.88 6.60
CA ILE A 139 21.33 -13.41 5.44
C ILE A 139 21.49 -12.45 4.25
N LYS A 140 21.95 -12.96 3.13
CA LYS A 140 22.16 -12.15 1.90
C LYS A 140 21.36 -12.69 0.74
N PHE A 141 20.86 -11.75 -0.07
CA PHE A 141 20.20 -12.03 -1.34
C PHE A 141 20.94 -11.36 -2.48
N SER A 142 20.99 -12.05 -3.63
CA SER A 142 21.49 -11.50 -4.90
C SER A 142 20.40 -11.53 -5.94
N TYR A 143 20.29 -10.47 -6.76
CA TYR A 143 19.33 -10.45 -7.85
C TYR A 143 19.63 -11.55 -8.88
N ILE A 144 18.59 -12.18 -9.41
CA ILE A 144 18.68 -13.08 -10.56
C ILE A 144 18.23 -12.31 -11.80
N GLY A 145 19.15 -12.17 -12.78
CA GLY A 145 18.87 -11.39 -13.99
C GLY A 145 18.70 -9.91 -13.70
N ASP A 146 17.69 -9.31 -14.31
CA ASP A 146 17.41 -7.89 -14.14
C ASP A 146 16.95 -7.54 -12.72
N LYS A 147 17.34 -6.35 -12.24
CA LYS A 147 16.93 -5.87 -10.91
C LYS A 147 15.43 -5.78 -10.71
N PHE A 148 14.67 -5.66 -11.80
CA PHE A 148 13.22 -5.71 -11.81
C PHE A 148 12.71 -6.01 -13.22
N ILE A 149 11.55 -6.63 -13.31
CA ILE A 149 10.86 -6.96 -14.56
C ILE A 149 9.48 -6.30 -14.52
N LYS A 150 9.08 -5.68 -15.62
CA LYS A 150 7.74 -5.11 -15.81
C LYS A 150 6.95 -5.93 -16.81
N ALA A 151 5.63 -5.86 -16.71
CA ALA A 151 4.74 -6.48 -17.69
C ALA A 151 5.00 -5.92 -19.11
N THR A 152 4.97 -6.79 -20.11
CA THR A 152 5.08 -6.40 -21.51
C THR A 152 3.83 -5.66 -21.99
N ALA A 153 3.92 -4.95 -23.09
CA ALA A 153 2.78 -4.26 -23.69
C ALA A 153 1.65 -5.25 -24.04
N GLU A 154 2.01 -6.47 -24.47
CA GLU A 154 1.06 -7.54 -24.79
C GLU A 154 0.35 -8.06 -23.54
N GLU A 155 1.09 -8.29 -22.45
CA GLU A 155 0.50 -8.67 -21.18
C GLU A 155 -0.45 -7.59 -20.64
N ILE A 156 -0.05 -6.31 -20.68
CA ILE A 156 -0.90 -5.20 -20.25
C ILE A 156 -2.20 -5.13 -21.08
N LYS A 157 -2.13 -5.44 -22.37
CA LYS A 157 -3.32 -5.50 -23.25
C LYS A 157 -4.28 -6.60 -22.82
N ARG A 158 -3.77 -7.78 -22.46
CA ARG A 158 -4.57 -8.93 -21.99
C ARG A 158 -5.03 -8.77 -20.54
N ASN A 159 -4.16 -8.23 -19.70
CA ASN A 159 -4.40 -8.01 -18.27
C ASN A 159 -4.03 -6.57 -17.86
N PRO A 160 -4.94 -5.60 -17.98
CA PRO A 160 -4.66 -4.20 -17.64
C PRO A 160 -4.19 -3.98 -16.18
N ARG A 161 -4.47 -4.91 -15.28
CA ARG A 161 -4.03 -4.85 -13.88
C ARG A 161 -2.51 -5.03 -13.75
N SER A 162 -1.85 -5.70 -14.68
CA SER A 162 -0.40 -5.90 -14.69
C SER A 162 0.40 -4.63 -14.98
N ARG A 163 -0.25 -3.56 -15.48
CA ARG A 163 0.43 -2.30 -15.85
C ARG A 163 1.32 -1.72 -14.75
N SER A 164 0.93 -1.89 -13.49
CA SER A 164 1.68 -1.36 -12.35
C SER A 164 2.57 -2.41 -11.68
N ALA A 165 2.52 -3.66 -12.13
CA ALA A 165 3.26 -4.75 -11.54
C ALA A 165 4.78 -4.59 -11.78
N ILE A 166 5.54 -4.84 -10.73
CA ILE A 166 7.01 -4.94 -10.75
C ILE A 166 7.37 -6.26 -10.10
N LEU A 167 7.99 -7.16 -10.87
CA LEU A 167 8.53 -8.41 -10.35
C LEU A 167 10.01 -8.21 -9.99
N ARG A 168 10.39 -8.64 -8.79
CA ARG A 168 11.77 -8.79 -8.38
C ARG A 168 12.06 -10.23 -8.02
N VAL A 169 13.18 -10.74 -8.50
CA VAL A 169 13.63 -12.10 -8.21
C VAL A 169 15.04 -12.04 -7.61
N ALA A 170 15.23 -12.73 -6.49
CA ALA A 170 16.51 -12.81 -5.83
C ALA A 170 16.75 -14.22 -5.28
N GLU A 171 18.01 -14.61 -5.17
CA GLU A 171 18.46 -15.87 -4.60
C GLU A 171 19.14 -15.62 -3.27
N LYS A 172 18.88 -16.48 -2.28
CA LYS A 172 19.59 -16.47 -1.01
C LYS A 172 21.00 -17.01 -1.20
N VAL A 173 22.01 -16.18 -0.93
CA VAL A 173 23.43 -16.49 -1.17
C VAL A 173 24.28 -16.57 0.11
N ALA A 174 23.73 -16.20 1.25
CA ALA A 174 24.28 -16.39 2.59
C ALA A 174 23.16 -16.33 3.63
#